data_c1a6a4ee56ca55cc4543f3c5442f3253
#
_entry.id   c1a6a4ee56ca55cc4543f3c5442f3253
#
_cell.length_a   1.000
_cell.length_b   1.000
_cell.length_c   1.000
_cell.angle_alpha   90.00
_cell.angle_beta   90.00
_cell.angle_gamma   90.00
#
_symmetry.space_group_name_H-M   'P 1'
#
loop_
_entity.id
_entity.type
_entity.pdbx_description
1 polymer ?
#
loop_
_entity_poly.entity_id
_entity_poly.type
_entity_poly.pdbx_seq_one_letter_code
_entity_poly.pdbx_strand_id
1 'polypeptide(L)'
;MTSLSPADAERLKLAFQRCRDMDGTLNEQLRAYANASRDVFPAYGEAVDRLVTRLNGGGGGDTAPRPGDAMPSFMLPDESGRLVALSSLLESGPVAVMFFRGHWCPYCRLNVRAVVPGA
;
A
#
# COMPACT_ATOMS: atom_id res chain seq x y z
N MET A 1 -20.35 16.01 -0.77
CA MET A 1 -19.35 14.97 -1.07
C MET A 1 -19.52 14.55 -2.51
N THR A 2 -18.54 14.82 -3.37
CA THR A 2 -18.61 14.38 -4.77
C THR A 2 -18.33 12.88 -4.79
N SER A 3 -19.34 12.08 -5.08
CA SER A 3 -19.17 10.63 -5.24
C SER A 3 -18.49 10.32 -6.58
N LEU A 4 -17.68 9.28 -6.62
CA LEU A 4 -17.05 8.79 -7.84
C LEU A 4 -18.16 8.31 -8.81
N SER A 5 -18.14 8.80 -10.06
CA SER A 5 -19.09 8.33 -11.06
C SER A 5 -18.74 6.91 -11.54
N PRO A 6 -19.72 6.12 -12.05
CA PRO A 6 -19.42 4.82 -12.64
C PRO A 6 -18.39 4.88 -13.79
N ALA A 7 -18.40 5.96 -14.57
CA ALA A 7 -17.43 6.19 -15.63
C ALA A 7 -16.02 6.42 -15.08
N ASP A 8 -15.88 7.19 -14.00
CA ASP A 8 -14.59 7.42 -13.36
C ASP A 8 -14.06 6.14 -12.68
N ALA A 9 -14.94 5.34 -12.11
CA ALA A 9 -14.57 4.03 -11.55
C ALA A 9 -13.98 3.11 -12.63
N GLU A 10 -14.58 3.07 -13.81
CA GLU A 10 -14.04 2.28 -14.93
C GLU A 10 -12.74 2.85 -15.46
N ARG A 11 -12.58 4.17 -15.53
CA ARG A 11 -11.31 4.83 -15.91
C ARG A 11 -10.20 4.47 -14.93
N LEU A 12 -10.46 4.46 -13.62
CA LEU A 12 -9.50 4.06 -12.59
C LEU A 12 -9.12 2.59 -12.70
N LYS A 13 -10.08 1.72 -12.99
CA LYS A 13 -9.84 0.29 -13.20
C LYS A 13 -8.92 0.05 -14.40
N LEU A 14 -9.19 0.71 -15.53
CA LEU A 14 -8.34 0.63 -16.73
C LEU A 14 -6.95 1.24 -16.48
N ALA A 15 -6.86 2.33 -15.73
CA ALA A 15 -5.58 2.91 -15.33
C ALA A 15 -4.78 1.94 -14.46
N PHE A 16 -5.42 1.28 -13.49
CA PHE A 16 -4.77 0.26 -12.67
C PHE A 16 -4.22 -0.90 -13.50
N GLN A 17 -5.02 -1.42 -14.44
CA GLN A 17 -4.58 -2.52 -15.31
C GLN A 17 -3.35 -2.13 -16.13
N ARG A 18 -3.35 -0.92 -16.73
CA ARG A 18 -2.22 -0.41 -17.49
C ARG A 18 -0.95 -0.25 -16.62
N CYS A 19 -1.10 0.30 -15.42
CA CYS A 19 0.04 0.47 -14.51
C CYS A 19 0.57 -0.87 -13.98
N ARG A 20 -0.32 -1.84 -13.73
CA ARG A 20 0.05 -3.19 -13.31
C ARG A 20 0.86 -3.92 -14.38
N ASP A 21 0.47 -3.76 -15.64
CA ASP A 21 1.00 -4.53 -16.77
C ASP A 21 2.12 -3.78 -17.52
N MET A 22 2.43 -2.55 -17.11
CA MET A 22 3.54 -1.79 -17.69
C MET A 22 4.89 -2.43 -17.33
N ASP A 23 5.81 -2.39 -18.27
CA ASP A 23 7.21 -2.73 -18.01
C ASP A 23 7.85 -1.59 -17.21
N GLY A 24 8.40 -1.92 -16.05
CA GLY A 24 9.00 -0.92 -15.16
C GLY A 24 9.11 -1.41 -13.71
N THR A 25 9.77 -0.61 -12.91
CA THR A 25 9.91 -0.85 -11.47
C THR A 25 8.58 -0.63 -10.72
N LEU A 26 8.46 -1.22 -9.54
CA LEU A 26 7.31 -0.98 -8.65
C LEU A 26 7.09 0.52 -8.40
N ASN A 27 8.18 1.28 -8.20
CA ASN A 27 8.08 2.73 -7.96
C ASN A 27 7.46 3.47 -9.17
N GLU A 28 7.83 3.08 -10.38
CA GLU A 28 7.25 3.65 -11.61
C GLU A 28 5.77 3.28 -11.74
N GLN A 29 5.40 2.04 -11.47
CA GLN A 29 4.01 1.58 -11.47
C GLN A 29 3.14 2.35 -10.45
N LEU A 30 3.65 2.52 -9.21
CA LEU A 30 2.96 3.26 -8.15
C LEU A 30 2.77 4.74 -8.52
N ARG A 31 3.80 5.37 -9.08
CA ARG A 31 3.74 6.78 -9.53
C ARG A 31 2.80 6.96 -10.71
N ALA A 32 2.85 6.06 -11.69
CA ALA A 32 1.93 6.10 -12.83
C ALA A 32 0.47 6.00 -12.40
N TYR A 33 0.16 5.10 -11.47
CA TYR A 33 -1.19 4.98 -10.94
C TYR A 33 -1.60 6.20 -10.11
N ALA A 34 -0.71 6.76 -9.30
CA ALA A 34 -0.97 7.98 -8.53
C ALA A 34 -1.32 9.15 -9.45
N ASN A 35 -0.59 9.34 -10.53
CA ASN A 35 -0.87 10.39 -11.52
C ASN A 35 -2.21 10.15 -12.21
N ALA A 36 -2.45 8.94 -12.72
CA ALA A 36 -3.72 8.60 -13.37
C ALA A 36 -4.93 8.77 -12.44
N SER A 37 -4.81 8.46 -11.15
CA SER A 37 -5.89 8.66 -10.19
C SER A 37 -6.17 10.13 -9.91
N ARG A 38 -5.14 10.99 -9.91
CA ARG A 38 -5.29 12.46 -9.79
C ARG A 38 -5.97 13.05 -11.02
N ASP A 39 -5.64 12.57 -12.22
CA ASP A 39 -6.25 13.05 -13.48
C ASP A 39 -7.73 12.69 -13.54
N VAL A 40 -8.11 11.51 -13.03
CA VAL A 40 -9.51 11.07 -13.00
C VAL A 40 -10.30 11.76 -11.89
N PHE A 41 -9.71 11.96 -10.73
CA PHE A 41 -10.38 12.51 -9.56
C PHE A 41 -9.47 13.50 -8.78
N PRO A 42 -9.29 14.73 -9.28
CA PRO A 42 -8.39 15.73 -8.70
C PRO A 42 -8.64 16.01 -7.22
N ALA A 43 -9.91 16.14 -6.81
CA ALA A 43 -10.29 16.41 -5.42
C ALA A 43 -9.80 15.31 -4.44
N TYR A 44 -9.73 14.07 -4.88
CA TYR A 44 -9.13 12.99 -4.10
C TYR A 44 -7.62 13.19 -3.94
N GLY A 45 -6.92 13.53 -5.03
CA GLY A 45 -5.49 13.83 -4.99
C GLY A 45 -5.16 14.95 -4.01
N GLU A 46 -5.90 16.06 -4.05
CA GLU A 46 -5.74 17.16 -3.10
C GLU A 46 -6.01 16.75 -1.64
N ALA A 47 -7.02 15.89 -1.41
CA ALA A 47 -7.31 15.38 -0.07
C ALA A 47 -6.17 14.52 0.47
N VAL A 48 -5.57 13.67 -0.39
CA VAL A 48 -4.39 12.87 -0.04
C VAL A 48 -3.20 13.76 0.29
N ASP A 49 -2.93 14.80 -0.50
CA ASP A 49 -1.82 15.73 -0.26
C ASP A 49 -1.97 16.46 1.07
N ARG A 50 -3.17 16.95 1.38
CA ARG A 50 -3.47 17.55 2.68
C ARG A 50 -3.27 16.57 3.85
N LEU A 51 -3.68 15.30 3.67
CA LEU A 51 -3.48 14.26 4.68
C LEU A 51 -2.00 14.00 4.92
N VAL A 52 -1.22 13.80 3.85
CA VAL A 52 0.23 13.55 3.93
C VAL A 52 0.95 14.72 4.60
N THR A 53 0.64 15.96 4.20
CA THR A 53 1.20 17.17 4.81
C THR A 53 0.91 17.22 6.31
N ARG A 54 -0.33 16.92 6.72
CA ARG A 54 -0.72 16.91 8.14
C ARG A 54 0.01 15.82 8.93
N LEU A 55 0.14 14.61 8.36
CA LEU A 55 0.84 13.49 9.02
C LEU A 55 2.33 13.81 9.19
N ASN A 56 2.98 14.35 8.17
CA ASN A 56 4.39 14.73 8.24
C ASN A 56 4.62 15.87 9.24
N GLY A 57 3.74 16.86 9.28
CA GLY A 57 3.84 17.97 10.24
C GLY A 57 3.50 17.58 11.67
N GLY A 58 2.75 16.50 11.87
CA GLY A 58 2.38 15.96 13.19
C GLY A 58 3.30 14.88 13.75
N GLY A 59 4.46 14.62 13.11
CA GLY A 59 5.39 13.56 13.55
C GLY A 59 4.88 12.15 13.29
N GLY A 60 3.99 11.98 12.31
CA GLY A 60 3.50 10.66 11.91
C GLY A 60 4.66 9.76 11.47
N GLY A 61 4.93 8.70 12.23
CA GLY A 61 6.03 7.79 11.96
C GLY A 61 7.30 8.03 12.79
N ASP A 62 7.37 9.05 13.63
CA ASP A 62 8.57 9.34 14.45
C ASP A 62 8.94 8.21 15.39
N THR A 63 7.96 7.41 15.81
CA THR A 63 8.15 6.23 16.66
C THR A 63 8.32 4.93 15.89
N ALA A 64 8.28 4.98 14.55
CA ALA A 64 8.50 3.79 13.74
C ALA A 64 9.96 3.31 13.82
N PRO A 65 10.21 1.99 13.82
CA PRO A 65 11.56 1.46 13.78
C PRO A 65 12.31 1.96 12.54
N ARG A 66 13.57 2.32 12.73
CA ARG A 66 14.49 2.73 11.66
C ARG A 66 15.37 1.55 11.24
N PRO A 67 16.00 1.62 10.07
CA PRO A 67 17.00 0.62 9.69
C PRO A 67 18.07 0.45 10.80
N GLY A 68 18.26 -0.78 11.27
CA GLY A 68 19.15 -1.12 12.38
C GLY A 68 18.45 -1.21 13.74
N ASP A 69 17.24 -0.72 13.89
CA ASP A 69 16.47 -0.86 15.13
C ASP A 69 15.85 -2.27 15.24
N ALA A 70 15.64 -2.70 16.46
CA ALA A 70 14.90 -3.93 16.72
C ALA A 70 13.42 -3.74 16.35
N MET A 71 12.88 -4.63 15.53
CA MET A 71 11.43 -4.66 15.25
C MET A 71 10.66 -5.00 16.54
N PRO A 72 9.66 -4.20 16.95
CA PRO A 72 8.81 -4.55 18.06
C PRO A 72 8.16 -5.92 17.86
N SER A 73 8.13 -6.74 18.91
CA SER A 73 7.47 -8.03 18.86
C SER A 73 5.97 -7.87 18.68
N PHE A 74 5.36 -8.79 17.96
CA PHE A 74 3.92 -8.88 17.83
C PHE A 74 3.44 -10.32 17.84
N MET A 75 2.18 -10.51 18.17
CA MET A 75 1.44 -11.75 18.00
C MET A 75 0.08 -11.40 17.40
N LEU A 76 -0.19 -11.88 16.21
CA LEU A 76 -1.40 -11.55 15.44
C LEU A 76 -2.08 -12.82 14.94
N PRO A 77 -3.42 -12.82 14.81
CA PRO A 77 -4.11 -13.94 14.19
C PRO A 77 -3.82 -14.01 12.68
N ASP A 78 -3.64 -15.22 12.18
CA ASP A 78 -3.63 -15.51 10.74
C ASP A 78 -5.07 -15.57 10.18
N GLU A 79 -5.22 -15.90 8.90
CA GLU A 79 -6.52 -16.00 8.22
C GLU A 79 -7.42 -17.11 8.78
N SER A 80 -6.86 -18.07 9.53
CA SER A 80 -7.60 -19.11 10.24
C SER A 80 -7.91 -18.76 11.70
N GLY A 81 -7.44 -17.59 12.17
CA GLY A 81 -7.58 -17.14 13.54
C GLY A 81 -6.52 -17.69 14.50
N ARG A 82 -5.50 -18.42 14.02
CA ARG A 82 -4.40 -18.89 14.87
C ARG A 82 -3.44 -17.74 15.15
N LEU A 83 -3.00 -17.65 16.40
CA LEU A 83 -2.01 -16.64 16.80
C LEU A 83 -0.62 -17.01 16.26
N VAL A 84 -0.02 -16.10 15.53
CA VAL A 84 1.33 -16.19 14.97
C VAL A 84 2.20 -15.11 15.58
N ALA A 85 3.30 -15.51 16.20
CA ALA A 85 4.28 -14.58 16.78
C ALA A 85 5.41 -14.30 15.78
N LEU A 86 5.91 -13.07 15.77
CA LEU A 86 7.09 -12.71 14.98
C LEU A 86 8.29 -13.60 15.32
N SER A 87 8.50 -13.90 16.60
CA SER A 87 9.58 -14.78 17.06
C SER A 87 9.55 -16.15 16.40
N SER A 88 8.36 -16.77 16.30
CA SER A 88 8.20 -18.08 15.66
C SER A 88 8.51 -18.04 14.16
N LEU A 89 8.15 -16.95 13.48
CA LEU A 89 8.50 -16.78 12.06
C LEU A 89 10.01 -16.63 11.85
N LEU A 90 10.68 -15.92 12.75
CA LEU A 90 12.14 -15.71 12.69
C LEU A 90 12.96 -16.98 12.92
N GLU A 91 12.43 -18.01 13.55
CA GLU A 91 13.07 -19.32 13.69
C GLU A 91 13.34 -19.98 12.34
N SER A 92 12.50 -19.68 11.34
CA SER A 92 12.63 -20.22 9.98
C SER A 92 13.49 -19.35 9.03
N GLY A 93 13.90 -18.16 9.44
CA GLY A 93 14.72 -17.26 8.65
C GLY A 93 14.27 -15.80 8.68
N PRO A 94 14.81 -14.95 7.81
CA PRO A 94 14.42 -13.54 7.71
C PRO A 94 12.95 -13.37 7.36
N VAL A 95 12.29 -12.36 7.95
CA VAL A 95 10.87 -12.05 7.76
C VAL A 95 10.72 -10.66 7.16
N ALA A 96 9.97 -10.56 6.07
CA ALA A 96 9.53 -9.29 5.51
C ALA A 96 8.12 -8.96 6.04
N VAL A 97 8.00 -7.84 6.74
CA VAL A 97 6.71 -7.35 7.25
C VAL A 97 6.17 -6.28 6.32
N MET A 98 5.02 -6.54 5.70
CA MET A 98 4.36 -5.60 4.81
C MET A 98 3.05 -5.12 5.41
N PHE A 99 2.87 -3.79 5.46
CA PHE A 99 1.60 -3.19 5.87
C PHE A 99 0.63 -3.14 4.71
N PHE A 100 -0.54 -3.73 4.89
CA PHE A 100 -1.55 -3.90 3.88
C PHE A 100 -2.85 -3.20 4.30
N ARG A 101 -3.30 -2.22 3.52
CA ARG A 101 -4.51 -1.44 3.83
C ARG A 101 -5.81 -2.22 3.56
N GLY A 102 -5.77 -3.14 2.60
CA GLY A 102 -6.89 -3.96 2.21
C GLY A 102 -6.86 -4.33 0.73
N HIS A 103 -7.59 -5.37 0.36
CA HIS A 103 -7.67 -5.86 -1.01
C HIS A 103 -8.24 -4.83 -2.01
N TRP A 104 -9.04 -3.89 -1.52
CA TRP A 104 -9.58 -2.76 -2.29
C TRP A 104 -8.53 -1.72 -2.70
N CYS A 105 -7.35 -1.72 -2.07
CA CYS A 105 -6.34 -0.69 -2.28
C CYS A 105 -5.44 -1.03 -3.49
N PRO A 106 -5.48 -0.26 -4.59
CA PRO A 106 -4.67 -0.53 -5.78
C PRO A 106 -3.17 -0.53 -5.50
N TYR A 107 -2.70 0.39 -4.67
CA TYR A 107 -1.28 0.46 -4.28
C TYR A 107 -0.83 -0.79 -3.53
N CYS A 108 -1.67 -1.32 -2.63
CA CYS A 108 -1.37 -2.56 -1.92
C CYS A 108 -1.29 -3.75 -2.87
N ARG A 109 -2.17 -3.81 -3.85
CA ARG A 109 -2.17 -4.88 -4.86
C ARG A 109 -0.91 -4.84 -5.74
N LEU A 110 -0.44 -3.65 -6.14
CA LEU A 110 0.84 -3.50 -6.85
C LEU A 110 2.02 -3.96 -5.99
N ASN A 111 2.05 -3.56 -4.70
CA ASN A 111 3.09 -3.97 -3.76
C ASN A 111 3.14 -5.49 -3.57
N VAL A 112 1.98 -6.13 -3.32
CA VAL A 112 1.91 -7.59 -3.13
C VAL A 112 2.41 -8.33 -4.37
N ARG A 113 1.97 -7.90 -5.56
CA ARG A 113 2.41 -8.51 -6.82
C ARG A 113 3.92 -8.42 -7.05
N ALA A 114 4.55 -7.33 -6.61
CA ALA A 114 5.99 -7.15 -6.74
C ALA A 114 6.81 -8.10 -5.83
N VAL A 115 6.22 -8.53 -4.71
CA VAL A 115 6.90 -9.38 -3.72
C VAL A 115 6.50 -10.85 -3.88
N VAL A 116 5.26 -11.12 -4.28
CA VAL A 116 4.72 -12.46 -4.47
C VAL A 116 4.46 -12.69 -5.96
N PRO A 117 5.37 -13.32 -6.70
CA PRO A 117 5.16 -13.62 -8.11
C PRO A 117 3.91 -14.46 -8.31
N GLY A 118 3.02 -14.02 -9.19
CA GLY A 118 1.76 -14.72 -9.50
C GLY A 118 0.55 -14.34 -8.61
N ALA A 119 0.71 -13.36 -7.71
CA ALA A 119 -0.40 -12.80 -6.93
C ALA A 119 -1.29 -11.84 -7.76
#